data_43d8c8a22c3462ecbe093366be66e3b5
#
_entry.id   43d8c8a22c3462ecbe093366be66e3b5
#
_cell.length_a   1.000
_cell.length_b   1.000
_cell.length_c   1.000
_cell.angle_alpha   90.00
_cell.angle_beta   90.00
_cell.angle_gamma   90.00
#
_symmetry.space_group_name_H-M   'P 1'
#
loop_
_entity.id
_entity.type
_entity.pdbx_description
1 polymer ?
#
loop_
_entity_poly.entity_id
_entity_poly.type
_entity_poly.pdbx_seq_one_letter_code
_entity_poly.pdbx_strand_id
1 'polypeptide(L)'
;MINKSVKRNEYVVADIVQALQKVVQPQSVVTQAEILDQYSHDAWPVSVLEKKLGIHHFRPDVVVTPRSKKEILGILKVAKDNQVPVMARGLGSSVTGQSLATQGGMVLDLSQIVSEPILSISDMTVSASAGMRGSDLEEWLNKKSLTLNFYPQSLSRSTIGGWVATRATGQLSTKFGGIEDAAVGFSLILSDSTEIQVGQKPRAAVGPNLKELFLGTEGMFAVITDVTMKVYR
;
A
#
# COMPACT_ATOMS: atom_id res chain seq x y z
N MET A 1 -20.39 14.87 12.47
CA MET A 1 -19.43 15.39 13.49
C MET A 1 -18.44 14.28 13.77
N ILE A 2 -17.22 14.38 13.23
CA ILE A 2 -16.13 13.43 13.54
C ILE A 2 -15.60 13.81 14.91
N ASN A 3 -15.70 12.88 15.84
CA ASN A 3 -15.39 13.10 17.27
C ASN A 3 -13.90 13.44 17.45
N LYS A 4 -13.60 14.63 17.95
CA LYS A 4 -12.24 15.19 18.15
C LYS A 4 -11.44 14.55 19.30
N SER A 5 -11.85 13.41 19.84
CA SER A 5 -11.26 12.84 21.06
C SER A 5 -10.40 11.58 20.86
N VAL A 6 -9.79 11.39 19.70
CA VAL A 6 -8.69 10.43 19.62
C VAL A 6 -7.49 11.08 20.31
N LYS A 7 -7.10 10.59 21.49
CA LYS A 7 -5.87 11.00 22.16
C LYS A 7 -4.72 10.77 21.18
N ARG A 8 -4.09 11.84 20.69
CA ARG A 8 -2.80 11.73 20.00
C ARG A 8 -1.82 11.16 21.03
N ASN A 9 -1.11 10.10 20.67
CA ASN A 9 -0.02 9.61 21.50
C ASN A 9 1.01 10.74 21.65
N GLU A 10 1.55 10.90 22.87
CA GLU A 10 2.53 11.94 23.19
C GLU A 10 3.91 11.52 22.67
N TYR A 11 4.17 11.66 21.37
CA TYR A 11 5.51 11.55 20.80
C TYR A 11 5.96 12.92 20.26
N VAL A 12 7.27 13.14 20.28
CA VAL A 12 7.87 14.36 19.74
C VAL A 12 8.23 14.11 18.27
N VAL A 13 7.62 14.84 17.34
CA VAL A 13 7.82 14.65 15.90
C VAL A 13 9.30 14.78 15.51
N ALA A 14 10.04 15.72 16.13
CA ALA A 14 11.47 15.90 15.86
C ALA A 14 12.31 14.65 16.16
N ASP A 15 12.01 13.95 17.25
CA ASP A 15 12.72 12.71 17.64
C ASP A 15 12.43 11.60 16.65
N ILE A 16 11.17 11.48 16.19
CA ILE A 16 10.78 10.52 15.16
C ILE A 16 11.52 10.80 13.85
N VAL A 17 11.56 12.05 13.41
CA VAL A 17 12.30 12.46 12.19
C VAL A 17 13.77 12.10 12.31
N GLN A 18 14.41 12.39 13.43
CA GLN A 18 15.81 12.05 13.68
C GLN A 18 16.05 10.53 13.66
N ALA A 19 15.14 9.75 14.25
CA ALA A 19 15.22 8.29 14.23
C ALA A 19 15.03 7.73 12.82
N LEU A 20 14.09 8.24 12.04
CA LEU A 20 13.85 7.85 10.66
C LEU A 20 15.03 8.16 9.75
N GLN A 21 15.67 9.32 9.90
CA GLN A 21 16.85 9.73 9.12
C GLN A 21 18.08 8.84 9.35
N LYS A 22 18.09 8.01 10.38
CA LYS A 22 19.11 6.96 10.59
C LYS A 22 18.80 5.67 9.81
N VAL A 23 17.56 5.52 9.34
CA VAL A 23 17.06 4.31 8.65
C VAL A 23 16.95 4.51 7.15
N VAL A 24 16.50 5.69 6.73
CA VAL A 24 16.29 6.06 5.33
C VAL A 24 17.08 7.32 4.98
N GLN A 25 17.20 7.62 3.69
CA GLN A 25 17.83 8.87 3.26
C GLN A 25 17.04 10.08 3.81
N PRO A 26 17.70 11.16 4.25
CA PRO A 26 17.04 12.32 4.86
C PRO A 26 15.90 12.91 4.01
N GLN A 27 16.07 12.94 2.68
CA GLN A 27 15.05 13.43 1.75
C GLN A 27 13.82 12.52 1.62
N SER A 28 13.89 11.28 2.12
CA SER A 28 12.75 10.37 2.18
C SER A 28 11.85 10.61 3.39
N VAL A 29 12.23 11.53 4.30
CA VAL A 29 11.45 11.90 5.48
C VAL A 29 10.98 13.34 5.30
N VAL A 30 9.68 13.55 5.24
CA VAL A 30 9.07 14.82 4.89
C VAL A 30 8.15 15.31 6.00
N THR A 31 8.32 16.59 6.39
CA THR A 31 7.50 17.28 7.40
C THR A 31 7.00 18.66 6.91
N GLN A 32 7.31 19.03 5.66
CA GLN A 32 6.85 20.30 5.09
C GLN A 32 5.32 20.30 4.95
N ALA A 33 4.69 21.35 5.46
CA ALA A 33 3.23 21.47 5.55
C ALA A 33 2.55 21.25 4.19
N GLU A 34 3.07 21.85 3.12
CA GLU A 34 2.51 21.78 1.76
C GLU A 34 2.51 20.36 1.22
N ILE A 35 3.51 19.54 1.60
CA ILE A 35 3.58 18.14 1.21
C ILE A 35 2.64 17.30 2.09
N LEU A 36 2.65 17.51 3.41
CA LEU A 36 1.74 16.81 4.32
C LEU A 36 0.28 17.04 3.94
N ASP A 37 -0.07 18.24 3.44
CA ASP A 37 -1.41 18.57 2.96
C ASP A 37 -1.84 17.72 1.77
N GLN A 38 -0.92 17.31 0.89
CA GLN A 38 -1.23 16.40 -0.21
C GLN A 38 -1.58 15.00 0.29
N TYR A 39 -0.99 14.56 1.40
CA TYR A 39 -1.26 13.27 2.02
C TYR A 39 -2.48 13.28 2.96
N SER A 40 -3.04 14.44 3.28
CA SER A 40 -4.29 14.55 4.04
C SER A 40 -5.55 14.27 3.21
N HIS A 41 -5.39 13.95 1.92
CA HIS A 41 -6.48 13.73 0.99
C HIS A 41 -6.28 12.43 0.18
N ASP A 42 -7.41 11.84 -0.22
CA ASP A 42 -7.50 10.73 -1.17
C ASP A 42 -8.61 11.00 -2.22
N ALA A 43 -9.09 9.98 -2.91
CA ALA A 43 -10.16 10.13 -3.90
C ALA A 43 -11.59 10.02 -3.30
N TRP A 44 -11.74 9.94 -1.99
CA TRP A 44 -13.03 9.99 -1.31
C TRP A 44 -13.73 11.34 -1.59
N PRO A 45 -15.01 11.36 -2.01
CA PRO A 45 -15.69 12.61 -2.38
C PRO A 45 -15.63 13.70 -1.31
N VAL A 46 -15.75 13.33 -0.02
CA VAL A 46 -15.62 14.27 1.09
C VAL A 46 -14.21 14.85 1.16
N SER A 47 -13.19 14.01 1.05
CA SER A 47 -11.78 14.40 1.04
C SER A 47 -11.45 15.32 -0.15
N VAL A 48 -12.02 15.03 -1.33
CA VAL A 48 -11.88 15.90 -2.51
C VAL A 48 -12.51 17.27 -2.30
N LEU A 49 -13.67 17.33 -1.62
CA LEU A 49 -14.33 18.59 -1.26
C LEU A 49 -13.50 19.37 -0.24
N GLU A 50 -13.03 18.70 0.82
CA GLU A 50 -12.15 19.31 1.83
C GLU A 50 -10.90 19.91 1.21
N LYS A 51 -10.25 19.20 0.28
CA LYS A 51 -9.10 19.71 -0.46
C LYS A 51 -9.41 21.02 -1.19
N LYS A 52 -10.58 21.11 -1.87
CA LYS A 52 -11.00 22.33 -2.56
C LYS A 52 -11.26 23.51 -1.60
N LEU A 53 -11.65 23.21 -0.38
CA LEU A 53 -11.92 24.19 0.68
C LEU A 53 -10.67 24.53 1.51
N GLY A 54 -9.52 23.94 1.21
CA GLY A 54 -8.29 24.12 2.00
C GLY A 54 -8.36 23.52 3.41
N ILE A 55 -9.18 22.49 3.60
CA ILE A 55 -9.38 21.81 4.89
C ILE A 55 -8.54 20.54 4.91
N HIS A 56 -7.71 20.36 5.93
CA HIS A 56 -6.74 19.25 6.05
C HIS A 56 -6.93 18.48 7.36
N HIS A 57 -8.11 17.86 7.55
CA HIS A 57 -8.46 17.17 8.80
C HIS A 57 -7.53 16.00 9.14
N PHE A 58 -7.06 15.27 8.14
CA PHE A 58 -6.28 14.04 8.29
C PHE A 58 -4.80 14.23 7.91
N ARG A 59 -4.24 15.43 8.23
CA ARG A 59 -2.83 15.68 7.99
C ARG A 59 -1.97 14.75 8.84
N PRO A 60 -1.05 13.97 8.23
CA PRO A 60 -0.07 13.20 8.98
C PRO A 60 0.96 14.14 9.65
N ASP A 61 1.69 13.62 10.65
CA ASP A 61 2.78 14.35 11.29
C ASP A 61 4.08 14.23 10.50
N VAL A 62 4.26 13.11 9.79
CA VAL A 62 5.42 12.84 8.93
C VAL A 62 5.02 11.92 7.78
N VAL A 63 5.64 12.11 6.62
CA VAL A 63 5.59 11.16 5.50
C VAL A 63 6.97 10.56 5.33
N VAL A 64 7.04 9.25 5.18
CA VAL A 64 8.29 8.54 4.90
C VAL A 64 8.13 7.63 3.67
N THR A 65 9.09 7.74 2.75
CA THR A 65 9.07 7.04 1.46
C THR A 65 10.24 6.07 1.38
N PRO A 66 10.09 4.80 1.79
CA PRO A 66 11.13 3.79 1.68
C PRO A 66 11.39 3.41 0.23
N ARG A 67 12.62 2.94 -0.04
CA ARG A 67 13.05 2.41 -1.34
C ARG A 67 13.40 0.92 -1.30
N SER A 68 13.35 0.30 -0.13
CA SER A 68 13.66 -1.11 0.07
C SER A 68 12.86 -1.73 1.21
N LYS A 69 12.72 -3.05 1.19
CA LYS A 69 12.12 -3.80 2.31
C LYS A 69 12.88 -3.58 3.62
N LYS A 70 14.22 -3.50 3.55
CA LYS A 70 15.05 -3.22 4.72
C LYS A 70 14.71 -1.88 5.38
N GLU A 71 14.44 -0.87 4.57
CA GLU A 71 13.99 0.43 5.08
C GLU A 71 12.61 0.34 5.71
N ILE A 72 11.66 -0.41 5.13
CA ILE A 72 10.34 -0.64 5.73
C ILE A 72 10.48 -1.27 7.12
N LEU A 73 11.30 -2.31 7.26
CA LEU A 73 11.56 -2.96 8.56
C LEU A 73 12.07 -1.96 9.59
N GLY A 74 13.06 -1.14 9.22
CA GLY A 74 13.60 -0.11 10.12
C GLY A 74 12.57 0.97 10.48
N ILE A 75 11.76 1.42 9.52
CA ILE A 75 10.69 2.40 9.75
C ILE A 75 9.64 1.84 10.72
N LEU A 76 9.18 0.60 10.51
CA LEU A 76 8.20 -0.03 11.40
C LEU A 76 8.76 -0.22 12.82
N LYS A 77 10.06 -0.54 12.94
CA LYS A 77 10.72 -0.58 14.24
C LYS A 77 10.72 0.79 14.93
N VAL A 78 11.08 1.86 14.23
CA VAL A 78 11.02 3.24 14.77
C VAL A 78 9.59 3.58 15.21
N ALA A 79 8.60 3.27 14.38
CA ALA A 79 7.20 3.53 14.71
C ALA A 79 6.73 2.78 15.96
N LYS A 80 7.09 1.49 16.07
CA LYS A 80 6.76 0.64 17.22
C LYS A 80 7.42 1.14 18.49
N ASP A 81 8.74 1.40 18.46
CA ASP A 81 9.52 1.82 19.62
C ASP A 81 9.02 3.17 20.18
N ASN A 82 8.45 4.02 19.34
CA ASN A 82 7.92 5.34 19.70
C ASN A 82 6.39 5.42 19.73
N GLN A 83 5.69 4.29 19.55
CA GLN A 83 4.22 4.21 19.55
C GLN A 83 3.55 5.16 18.54
N VAL A 84 4.16 5.37 17.39
CA VAL A 84 3.65 6.21 16.30
C VAL A 84 2.68 5.41 15.44
N PRO A 85 1.43 5.86 15.23
CA PRO A 85 0.52 5.25 14.27
C PRO A 85 1.12 5.28 12.86
N VAL A 86 0.98 4.19 12.10
CA VAL A 86 1.45 4.08 10.71
C VAL A 86 0.28 3.84 9.78
N MET A 87 0.17 4.67 8.76
CA MET A 87 -0.76 4.49 7.64
C MET A 87 0.04 4.10 6.40
N ALA A 88 -0.06 2.83 5.98
CA ALA A 88 0.51 2.38 4.71
C ALA A 88 -0.30 2.95 3.53
N ARG A 89 0.39 3.54 2.56
CA ARG A 89 -0.25 4.22 1.43
C ARG A 89 0.48 3.91 0.13
N GLY A 90 -0.30 3.65 -0.93
CA GLY A 90 0.17 3.70 -2.31
C GLY A 90 -0.09 5.10 -2.90
N LEU A 91 -0.81 5.17 -4.01
CA LEU A 91 -1.10 6.45 -4.69
C LEU A 91 -2.35 7.19 -4.14
N GLY A 92 -2.97 6.70 -3.08
CA GLY A 92 -4.12 7.37 -2.45
C GLY A 92 -5.36 7.44 -3.33
N SER A 93 -5.62 6.44 -4.15
CA SER A 93 -6.80 6.35 -5.03
C SER A 93 -8.05 5.80 -4.33
N SER A 94 -8.00 5.53 -3.03
CA SER A 94 -9.13 5.10 -2.22
C SER A 94 -10.28 6.09 -2.29
N VAL A 95 -11.51 5.59 -2.35
CA VAL A 95 -12.73 6.41 -2.48
C VAL A 95 -13.57 6.45 -1.20
N THR A 96 -13.08 5.91 -0.10
CA THR A 96 -13.77 5.84 1.20
C THR A 96 -12.89 6.25 2.39
N GLY A 97 -11.74 6.90 2.13
CA GLY A 97 -10.88 7.45 3.19
C GLY A 97 -9.90 6.45 3.81
N GLN A 98 -9.74 5.25 3.26
CA GLN A 98 -8.90 4.20 3.87
C GLN A 98 -7.41 4.56 3.94
N SER A 99 -6.94 5.46 3.07
CA SER A 99 -5.52 5.86 3.01
C SER A 99 -5.20 7.13 3.81
N LEU A 100 -6.13 7.59 4.65
CA LEU A 100 -5.99 8.83 5.43
C LEU A 100 -5.46 8.56 6.84
N ALA A 101 -4.56 9.42 7.31
CA ALA A 101 -3.98 9.35 8.65
C ALA A 101 -4.95 9.87 9.73
N THR A 102 -6.04 9.12 9.98
CA THR A 102 -7.13 9.53 10.88
C THR A 102 -6.69 9.73 12.33
N GLN A 103 -5.56 9.17 12.71
CA GLN A 103 -4.97 9.31 14.05
C GLN A 103 -3.72 10.21 14.05
N GLY A 104 -3.43 10.91 12.94
CA GLY A 104 -2.14 11.55 12.74
C GLY A 104 -1.04 10.51 12.50
N GLY A 105 0.16 10.74 13.05
CA GLY A 105 1.26 9.80 12.93
C GLY A 105 1.96 9.84 11.58
N MET A 106 2.44 8.69 11.15
CA MET A 106 3.28 8.52 9.98
C MET A 106 2.49 7.96 8.80
N VAL A 107 2.62 8.58 7.63
CA VAL A 107 2.27 7.94 6.36
C VAL A 107 3.52 7.23 5.82
N LEU A 108 3.41 5.93 5.61
CA LEU A 108 4.40 5.08 4.94
C LEU A 108 4.01 5.01 3.46
N ASP A 109 4.65 5.85 2.64
CA ASP A 109 4.40 5.90 1.19
C ASP A 109 5.21 4.83 0.46
N LEU A 110 4.53 3.81 -0.03
CA LEU A 110 5.12 2.65 -0.69
C LEU A 110 5.31 2.84 -2.21
N SER A 111 4.98 4.00 -2.76
CA SER A 111 5.01 4.25 -4.21
C SER A 111 6.40 4.14 -4.84
N GLN A 112 7.48 4.22 -4.04
CA GLN A 112 8.86 4.05 -4.49
C GLN A 112 9.39 2.61 -4.29
N ILE A 113 8.60 1.70 -3.75
CA ILE A 113 8.93 0.27 -3.70
C ILE A 113 8.58 -0.34 -5.06
N VAL A 114 9.48 -0.15 -6.01
CA VAL A 114 9.32 -0.62 -7.39
C VAL A 114 10.58 -1.35 -7.83
N SER A 115 10.41 -2.54 -8.39
CA SER A 115 11.46 -3.34 -9.02
C SER A 115 10.95 -3.93 -10.34
N GLU A 116 11.86 -4.43 -11.17
CA GLU A 116 11.49 -5.16 -12.40
C GLU A 116 10.59 -6.34 -12.06
N PRO A 117 9.42 -6.51 -12.71
CA PRO A 117 8.54 -7.66 -12.48
C PRO A 117 9.20 -8.97 -12.88
N ILE A 118 8.91 -10.03 -12.13
CA ILE A 118 9.41 -11.38 -12.40
C ILE A 118 8.29 -12.22 -13.00
N LEU A 119 8.46 -12.66 -14.25
CA LEU A 119 7.48 -13.45 -14.99
C LEU A 119 7.85 -14.94 -14.95
N SER A 120 6.90 -15.78 -14.55
CA SER A 120 6.96 -17.24 -14.73
C SER A 120 5.99 -17.65 -15.83
N ILE A 121 6.55 -18.01 -16.99
CA ILE A 121 5.75 -18.51 -18.13
C ILE A 121 5.19 -19.90 -17.83
N SER A 122 5.95 -20.75 -17.13
CA SER A 122 5.50 -22.11 -16.77
C SER A 122 4.27 -22.09 -15.88
N ASP A 123 4.20 -21.11 -14.96
CA ASP A 123 3.10 -20.99 -13.99
C ASP A 123 2.03 -19.99 -14.44
N MET A 124 2.29 -19.28 -15.54
CA MET A 124 1.44 -18.17 -15.99
C MET A 124 1.20 -17.17 -14.86
N THR A 125 2.27 -16.71 -14.20
CA THR A 125 2.22 -15.74 -13.11
C THR A 125 3.26 -14.65 -13.28
N VAL A 126 2.97 -13.46 -12.71
CA VAL A 126 3.92 -12.35 -12.56
C VAL A 126 4.00 -11.95 -11.10
N SER A 127 5.20 -11.79 -10.58
CA SER A 127 5.45 -11.17 -9.25
C SER A 127 5.92 -9.74 -9.46
N ALA A 128 5.26 -8.79 -8.81
CA ALA A 128 5.56 -7.37 -8.91
C ALA A 128 5.55 -6.70 -7.54
N SER A 129 6.34 -5.65 -7.38
CA SER A 129 6.38 -4.86 -6.14
C SER A 129 5.06 -4.16 -5.89
N ALA A 130 4.64 -4.10 -4.63
CA ALA A 130 3.35 -3.53 -4.22
C ALA A 130 3.19 -2.04 -4.59
N GLY A 131 4.29 -1.29 -4.69
CA GLY A 131 4.30 0.12 -5.09
C GLY A 131 4.15 0.37 -6.59
N MET A 132 4.30 -0.66 -7.42
CA MET A 132 4.15 -0.53 -8.87
C MET A 132 2.73 -0.12 -9.26
N ARG A 133 2.60 0.81 -10.22
CA ARG A 133 1.29 1.16 -10.79
C ARG A 133 0.73 0.01 -11.60
N GLY A 134 -0.58 -0.12 -11.56
CA GLY A 134 -1.25 -1.12 -12.36
C GLY A 134 -1.07 -0.93 -13.86
N SER A 135 -1.12 0.31 -14.35
CA SER A 135 -0.87 0.63 -15.77
C SER A 135 0.52 0.23 -16.22
N ASP A 136 1.53 0.42 -15.38
CA ASP A 136 2.93 0.17 -15.72
C ASP A 136 3.18 -1.35 -15.81
N LEU A 137 2.58 -2.13 -14.91
CA LEU A 137 2.63 -3.60 -14.99
C LEU A 137 1.89 -4.12 -16.21
N GLU A 138 0.70 -3.62 -16.50
CA GLU A 138 -0.10 -4.03 -17.66
C GLU A 138 0.64 -3.69 -18.97
N GLU A 139 1.25 -2.50 -19.09
CA GLU A 139 2.06 -2.13 -20.24
C GLU A 139 3.29 -3.05 -20.39
N TRP A 140 3.96 -3.38 -19.27
CA TRP A 140 5.10 -4.29 -19.28
C TRP A 140 4.72 -5.71 -19.74
N LEU A 141 3.53 -6.19 -19.35
CA LEU A 141 2.99 -7.48 -19.79
C LEU A 141 2.56 -7.44 -21.26
N ASN A 142 1.90 -6.36 -21.71
CA ASN A 142 1.43 -6.23 -23.09
C ASN A 142 2.59 -6.28 -24.09
N LYS A 143 3.77 -5.74 -23.76
CA LYS A 143 4.99 -5.88 -24.57
C LYS A 143 5.45 -7.35 -24.73
N LYS A 144 4.91 -8.26 -23.92
CA LYS A 144 5.18 -9.72 -23.94
C LYS A 144 3.97 -10.53 -24.43
N SER A 145 2.95 -9.87 -25.00
CA SER A 145 1.67 -10.45 -25.43
C SER A 145 0.92 -11.15 -24.28
N LEU A 146 1.03 -10.60 -23.08
CA LEU A 146 0.35 -11.04 -21.87
C LEU A 146 -0.44 -9.91 -21.25
N THR A 147 -1.43 -10.25 -20.41
CA THR A 147 -2.29 -9.30 -19.70
C THR A 147 -2.70 -9.87 -18.34
N LEU A 148 -3.01 -8.99 -17.38
CA LEU A 148 -3.65 -9.39 -16.12
C LEU A 148 -5.13 -9.69 -16.27
N ASN A 149 -5.78 -9.18 -17.30
CA ASN A 149 -7.25 -9.13 -17.41
C ASN A 149 -7.92 -8.52 -16.16
N PHE A 150 -7.19 -7.61 -15.49
CA PHE A 150 -7.65 -6.94 -14.28
C PHE A 150 -7.55 -5.42 -14.48
N TYR A 151 -8.68 -4.78 -14.79
CA TYR A 151 -8.76 -3.37 -15.16
C TYR A 151 -9.66 -2.58 -14.19
N PRO A 152 -9.19 -2.21 -12.98
CA PRO A 152 -9.92 -1.30 -12.11
C PRO A 152 -9.96 0.10 -12.75
N GLN A 153 -11.00 0.89 -12.46
CA GLN A 153 -11.12 2.26 -12.97
C GLN A 153 -9.91 3.15 -12.60
N SER A 154 -9.24 2.81 -11.51
CA SER A 154 -8.05 3.50 -11.02
C SER A 154 -6.73 2.93 -11.59
N LEU A 155 -6.73 2.12 -12.64
CA LEU A 155 -5.55 1.40 -13.16
C LEU A 155 -4.28 2.26 -13.23
N SER A 156 -4.38 3.49 -13.75
CA SER A 156 -3.27 4.43 -13.89
C SER A 156 -2.96 5.25 -12.63
N ARG A 157 -3.81 5.14 -11.59
CA ARG A 157 -3.73 5.95 -10.37
C ARG A 157 -3.74 5.11 -9.09
N SER A 158 -3.54 3.80 -9.20
CA SER A 158 -3.48 2.87 -8.08
C SER A 158 -2.26 1.97 -8.18
N THR A 159 -1.83 1.46 -7.04
CA THR A 159 -0.73 0.50 -6.94
C THR A 159 -1.28 -0.92 -6.77
N ILE A 160 -0.45 -1.91 -7.14
CA ILE A 160 -0.82 -3.33 -7.04
C ILE A 160 -1.07 -3.73 -5.59
N GLY A 161 -0.24 -3.27 -4.64
CA GLY A 161 -0.47 -3.49 -3.21
C GLY A 161 -1.75 -2.85 -2.71
N GLY A 162 -2.11 -1.67 -3.25
CA GLY A 162 -3.39 -1.02 -2.96
C GLY A 162 -4.59 -1.86 -3.42
N TRP A 163 -4.49 -2.57 -4.55
CA TRP A 163 -5.56 -3.47 -5.00
C TRP A 163 -5.84 -4.59 -4.00
N VAL A 164 -4.78 -5.22 -3.49
CA VAL A 164 -4.88 -6.27 -2.48
C VAL A 164 -5.43 -5.70 -1.17
N ALA A 165 -4.89 -4.56 -0.72
CA ALA A 165 -5.30 -3.92 0.53
C ALA A 165 -6.78 -3.52 0.56
N THR A 166 -7.35 -3.12 -0.58
CA THR A 166 -8.76 -2.67 -0.68
C THR A 166 -9.70 -3.71 -1.28
N ARG A 167 -9.21 -4.94 -1.57
CA ARG A 167 -9.98 -6.00 -2.25
C ARG A 167 -10.62 -5.50 -3.55
N ALA A 168 -9.79 -4.85 -4.40
CA ALA A 168 -10.26 -4.19 -5.61
C ALA A 168 -10.87 -5.16 -6.63
N THR A 169 -11.81 -4.65 -7.43
CA THR A 169 -12.38 -5.35 -8.59
C THR A 169 -12.08 -4.59 -9.87
N GLY A 170 -11.94 -5.33 -10.98
CA GLY A 170 -11.73 -4.78 -12.31
C GLY A 170 -12.97 -4.92 -13.20
N GLN A 171 -12.95 -4.28 -14.37
CA GLN A 171 -14.07 -4.30 -15.34
C GLN A 171 -14.37 -5.71 -15.88
N LEU A 172 -13.38 -6.61 -15.88
CA LEU A 172 -13.52 -7.99 -16.36
C LEU A 172 -13.81 -9.00 -15.22
N SER A 173 -14.16 -8.52 -14.03
CA SER A 173 -14.34 -9.37 -12.84
C SER A 173 -15.45 -10.41 -12.96
N THR A 174 -16.46 -10.19 -13.81
CA THR A 174 -17.51 -11.18 -14.10
C THR A 174 -16.95 -12.47 -14.72
N LYS A 175 -15.82 -12.39 -15.42
CA LYS A 175 -15.15 -13.56 -16.02
C LYS A 175 -13.91 -13.99 -15.24
N PHE A 176 -13.09 -13.05 -14.79
CA PHE A 176 -11.76 -13.32 -14.24
C PHE A 176 -11.69 -13.19 -12.71
N GLY A 177 -12.79 -12.78 -12.07
CA GLY A 177 -12.85 -12.53 -10.63
C GLY A 177 -12.27 -11.18 -10.22
N GLY A 178 -12.26 -10.93 -8.91
CA GLY A 178 -11.59 -9.78 -8.29
C GLY A 178 -10.11 -10.04 -8.04
N ILE A 179 -9.50 -9.15 -7.25
CA ILE A 179 -8.07 -9.32 -6.88
C ILE A 179 -7.85 -10.60 -6.08
N GLU A 180 -8.83 -11.07 -5.32
CA GLU A 180 -8.81 -12.33 -4.57
C GLU A 180 -8.60 -13.55 -5.46
N ASP A 181 -9.09 -13.51 -6.71
CA ASP A 181 -8.95 -14.58 -7.70
C ASP A 181 -7.69 -14.38 -8.57
N ALA A 182 -7.35 -13.12 -8.87
CA ALA A 182 -6.19 -12.76 -9.67
C ALA A 182 -4.88 -12.95 -8.90
N ALA A 183 -4.85 -12.59 -7.61
CA ALA A 183 -3.64 -12.70 -6.80
C ALA A 183 -3.45 -14.13 -6.28
N VAL A 184 -2.28 -14.69 -6.57
CA VAL A 184 -1.84 -16.03 -6.16
C VAL A 184 -1.25 -16.00 -4.75
N GLY A 185 -0.50 -14.95 -4.42
CA GLY A 185 0.12 -14.78 -3.12
C GLY A 185 0.74 -13.41 -2.91
N PHE A 186 1.18 -13.15 -1.68
CA PHE A 186 1.78 -11.89 -1.27
C PHE A 186 3.00 -12.09 -0.39
N SER A 187 3.96 -11.15 -0.47
CA SER A 187 4.98 -10.93 0.55
C SER A 187 4.53 -9.79 1.47
N LEU A 188 4.66 -9.97 2.76
CA LEU A 188 4.10 -9.10 3.78
C LEU A 188 5.14 -8.84 4.89
N ILE A 189 5.06 -7.66 5.50
CA ILE A 189 5.80 -7.32 6.72
C ILE A 189 4.77 -7.00 7.81
N LEU A 190 4.79 -7.75 8.90
CA LEU A 190 3.93 -7.55 10.07
C LEU A 190 4.42 -6.37 10.92
N SER A 191 3.59 -5.88 11.83
CA SER A 191 3.90 -4.75 12.73
C SER A 191 5.08 -5.03 13.69
N ASP A 192 5.41 -6.30 13.92
CA ASP A 192 6.58 -6.73 14.70
C ASP A 192 7.86 -6.87 13.86
N SER A 193 7.81 -6.48 12.58
CA SER A 193 8.86 -6.62 11.59
C SER A 193 9.12 -8.07 11.13
N THR A 194 8.20 -9.00 11.39
CA THR A 194 8.27 -10.34 10.83
C THR A 194 7.90 -10.31 9.34
N GLU A 195 8.76 -10.86 8.50
CA GLU A 195 8.46 -11.07 7.08
C GLU A 195 7.77 -12.42 6.89
N ILE A 196 6.65 -12.41 6.17
CA ILE A 196 5.90 -13.62 5.82
C ILE A 196 5.53 -13.63 4.35
N GLN A 197 5.32 -14.84 3.82
CA GLN A 197 4.76 -15.05 2.50
C GLN A 197 3.49 -15.90 2.62
N VAL A 198 2.42 -15.50 1.95
CA VAL A 198 1.16 -16.21 1.95
C VAL A 198 0.72 -16.51 0.51
N GLY A 199 0.12 -17.67 0.29
CA GLY A 199 -0.27 -18.14 -1.03
C GLY A 199 0.89 -18.79 -1.77
N GLN A 200 1.40 -18.21 -2.83
CA GLN A 200 2.48 -18.66 -3.72
C GLN A 200 2.09 -19.70 -4.78
N LYS A 201 0.98 -20.42 -4.62
CA LYS A 201 0.49 -21.40 -5.60
C LYS A 201 -0.94 -21.09 -5.98
N PRO A 202 -1.34 -21.31 -7.25
CA PRO A 202 -2.69 -21.03 -7.71
C PRO A 202 -3.78 -21.77 -6.93
N ARG A 203 -3.43 -22.94 -6.38
CA ARG A 203 -4.32 -23.75 -5.54
C ARG A 203 -3.50 -24.58 -4.56
N ALA A 204 -3.89 -24.55 -3.29
CA ALA A 204 -3.37 -25.40 -2.24
C ALA A 204 -4.51 -26.30 -1.71
N ALA A 205 -4.21 -27.60 -1.52
CA ALA A 205 -5.18 -28.55 -0.96
C ALA A 205 -4.95 -28.82 0.54
N VAL A 206 -4.11 -28.01 1.18
CA VAL A 206 -3.71 -28.17 2.59
C VAL A 206 -3.85 -26.88 3.37
N GLY A 207 -4.30 -27.00 4.60
CA GLY A 207 -4.41 -25.88 5.56
C GLY A 207 -5.46 -24.83 5.18
N PRO A 208 -5.62 -23.81 6.05
CA PRO A 208 -6.45 -22.66 5.77
C PRO A 208 -5.81 -21.77 4.68
N ASN A 209 -6.63 -21.07 3.91
CA ASN A 209 -6.16 -20.09 2.95
C ASN A 209 -5.75 -18.78 3.67
N LEU A 210 -4.50 -18.71 4.11
CA LEU A 210 -3.98 -17.56 4.84
C LEU A 210 -3.99 -16.26 4.01
N LYS A 211 -4.03 -16.36 2.68
CA LYS A 211 -4.16 -15.21 1.78
C LYS A 211 -5.39 -14.37 2.12
N GLU A 212 -6.52 -15.01 2.44
CA GLU A 212 -7.78 -14.33 2.74
C GLU A 212 -7.72 -13.46 4.00
N LEU A 213 -6.80 -13.74 4.93
CA LEU A 213 -6.63 -12.94 6.14
C LEU A 213 -6.08 -11.53 5.85
N PHE A 214 -5.41 -11.33 4.71
CA PHE A 214 -4.74 -10.08 4.37
C PHE A 214 -5.44 -9.31 3.24
N LEU A 215 -6.38 -9.94 2.54
CA LEU A 215 -7.18 -9.29 1.50
C LEU A 215 -8.19 -8.32 2.11
N GLY A 216 -8.15 -7.05 1.65
CA GLY A 216 -9.12 -6.05 2.10
C GLY A 216 -8.91 -5.55 3.52
N THR A 217 -7.72 -5.76 4.11
CA THR A 217 -7.40 -5.31 5.47
C THR A 217 -6.90 -3.87 5.55
N GLU A 218 -6.73 -3.20 4.41
CA GLU A 218 -6.39 -1.78 4.31
C GLU A 218 -5.13 -1.39 5.09
N GLY A 219 -4.17 -2.32 5.21
CA GLY A 219 -2.92 -2.13 5.93
C GLY A 219 -2.98 -2.35 7.44
N MET A 220 -4.13 -2.77 8.00
CA MET A 220 -4.26 -2.96 9.45
C MET A 220 -3.41 -4.11 9.99
N PHE A 221 -3.18 -5.16 9.20
CA PHE A 221 -2.48 -6.36 9.68
C PHE A 221 -1.04 -6.45 9.21
N ALA A 222 -0.72 -5.87 8.04
CA ALA A 222 0.60 -5.96 7.44
C ALA A 222 0.84 -4.89 6.39
N VAL A 223 2.11 -4.62 6.10
CA VAL A 223 2.55 -3.89 4.92
C VAL A 223 2.79 -4.88 3.79
N ILE A 224 2.08 -4.73 2.66
CA ILE A 224 2.25 -5.56 1.46
C ILE A 224 3.48 -5.04 0.71
N THR A 225 4.43 -5.93 0.38
CA THR A 225 5.65 -5.56 -0.33
C THR A 225 5.72 -6.08 -1.76
N ASP A 226 5.15 -7.25 -2.02
CA ASP A 226 5.05 -7.83 -3.36
C ASP A 226 3.73 -8.59 -3.52
N VAL A 227 3.29 -8.70 -4.75
CA VAL A 227 2.08 -9.44 -5.14
C VAL A 227 2.40 -10.34 -6.33
N THR A 228 2.06 -11.62 -6.23
CA THR A 228 2.11 -12.56 -7.36
C THR A 228 0.71 -12.71 -7.92
N MET A 229 0.55 -12.49 -9.23
CA MET A 229 -0.73 -12.47 -9.93
C MET A 229 -0.72 -13.42 -11.13
N LYS A 230 -1.88 -13.96 -11.48
CA LYS A 230 -2.07 -14.72 -12.72
C LYS A 230 -1.94 -13.80 -13.93
N VAL A 231 -1.40 -14.33 -15.02
CA VAL A 231 -1.36 -13.66 -16.33
C VAL A 231 -2.03 -14.53 -17.39
N TYR A 232 -2.47 -13.87 -18.46
CA TYR A 232 -3.20 -14.49 -19.56
C TYR A 232 -2.59 -14.05 -20.90
N ARG A 233 -2.81 -14.84 -21.95
CA ARG A 233 -2.49 -14.52 -23.34
C ARG A 233 -3.64 -13.78 -24.01
#